data_c55a2825e7b4461f02b4269a69acf888
#
_entry.id   c55a2825e7b4461f02b4269a69acf888
#
_cell.length_a   1.000
_cell.length_b   1.000
_cell.length_c   1.000
_cell.angle_alpha   90.00
_cell.angle_beta   90.00
_cell.angle_gamma   90.00
#
_symmetry.space_group_name_H-M   'P 1'
#
loop_
_entity.id
_entity.type
_entity.pdbx_description
1 polymer ?
#
loop_
_entity_poly.entity_id
_entity_poly.type
_entity_poly.pdbx_seq_one_letter_code
_entity_poly.pdbx_strand_id
1 'polypeptide(L)'
;MLIALDHGNKQCKLVRSEPFISGLTESEVRPFGMDVLKYKDKYYQISDQRIPYRRDKTEDDRFFILTLFGIANEIEATGSYVPGIIRVQLAVGLPPAHYGAQHEKFIQYFSRRGVVSFTYRGKPYSISIDDVACYPQSYAAAASMLQTLTTVPLAL
;
A
#
# COMPACT_ATOMS: atom_id res chain seq x y z
N MET A 1 -7.44 -12.27 1.67
CA MET A 1 -6.82 -11.52 2.80
C MET A 1 -7.12 -10.04 2.63
N LEU A 2 -7.60 -9.35 3.66
CA LEU A 2 -7.80 -7.89 3.62
C LEU A 2 -6.53 -7.18 4.11
N ILE A 3 -6.04 -6.26 3.31
CA ILE A 3 -4.88 -5.41 3.63
C ILE A 3 -5.28 -3.96 3.45
N ALA A 4 -5.11 -3.16 4.49
CA ALA A 4 -5.31 -1.71 4.43
C ALA A 4 -3.95 -1.01 4.45
N LEU A 5 -3.72 -0.14 3.47
CA LEU A 5 -2.48 0.60 3.29
C LEU A 5 -2.77 2.09 3.04
N ASP A 6 -2.26 2.93 3.91
CA ASP A 6 -2.26 4.37 3.71
C ASP A 6 -0.92 4.84 3.14
N HIS A 7 -0.93 5.31 1.91
CA HIS A 7 0.22 5.90 1.25
C HIS A 7 0.39 7.38 1.64
N GLY A 8 0.78 7.61 2.89
CA GLY A 8 1.10 8.96 3.34
C GLY A 8 2.35 9.53 2.65
N ASN A 9 2.48 10.86 2.60
CA ASN A 9 3.65 11.53 2.01
C ASN A 9 4.95 11.25 2.78
N LYS A 10 4.83 10.96 4.07
CA LYS A 10 5.98 10.66 4.94
C LYS A 10 6.22 9.17 5.07
N GLN A 11 5.17 8.43 5.32
CA GLN A 11 5.23 7.01 5.63
C GLN A 11 4.02 6.29 5.05
N CYS A 12 4.25 5.07 4.58
CA CYS A 12 3.21 4.08 4.36
C CYS A 12 2.84 3.45 5.70
N LYS A 13 1.56 3.40 6.02
CA LYS A 13 1.04 2.83 7.26
C LYS A 13 0.15 1.65 6.97
N LEU A 14 0.28 0.62 7.76
CA LEU A 14 -0.47 -0.62 7.68
C LEU A 14 -1.11 -0.93 9.04
N VAL A 15 -1.91 -2.00 9.12
CA VAL A 15 -2.65 -2.33 10.33
C VAL A 15 -1.82 -3.14 11.33
N ARG A 16 -1.01 -4.09 10.84
CA ARG A 16 -0.30 -5.07 11.69
C ARG A 16 1.20 -5.03 11.56
N SER A 17 1.72 -4.49 10.47
CA SER A 17 3.15 -4.30 10.28
C SER A 17 3.57 -2.87 10.62
N GLU A 18 4.86 -2.71 10.93
CA GLU A 18 5.43 -1.39 11.22
C GLU A 18 5.35 -0.47 10.00
N PRO A 19 5.07 0.84 10.21
CA PRO A 19 5.09 1.81 9.14
C PRO A 19 6.50 1.94 8.57
N PHE A 20 6.58 2.21 7.27
CA PHE A 20 7.86 2.44 6.59
C PHE A 20 7.84 3.73 5.77
N ILE A 21 9.02 4.28 5.49
CA ILE A 21 9.16 5.56 4.79
C ILE A 21 8.62 5.45 3.36
N SER A 22 7.88 6.46 2.91
CA SER A 22 7.41 6.59 1.53
C SER A 22 8.55 7.07 0.62
N GLY A 23 9.63 6.32 0.60
CA GLY A 23 10.83 6.54 -0.20
C GLY A 23 11.27 5.25 -0.86
N LEU A 24 11.78 5.34 -2.08
CA LEU A 24 12.11 4.19 -2.90
C LEU A 24 13.35 4.44 -3.75
N THR A 25 14.30 3.52 -3.69
CA THR A 25 15.39 3.43 -4.66
C THR A 25 15.17 2.27 -5.60
N GLU A 26 15.57 2.44 -6.86
CA GLU A 26 15.49 1.45 -7.94
C GLU A 26 16.90 1.15 -8.45
N SER A 27 17.19 -0.12 -8.75
CA SER A 27 18.45 -0.57 -9.33
C SER A 27 18.26 -1.75 -10.26
N GLU A 28 19.08 -1.85 -11.30
CA GLU A 28 19.15 -3.02 -12.17
C GLU A 28 20.03 -4.14 -11.57
N VAL A 29 20.88 -3.80 -10.62
CA VAL A 29 21.74 -4.75 -9.90
C VAL A 29 21.21 -4.90 -8.48
N ARG A 30 21.22 -6.14 -7.97
CA ARG A 30 20.75 -6.42 -6.62
C ARG A 30 21.59 -5.63 -5.60
N PRO A 31 20.98 -4.71 -4.85
CA PRO A 31 21.67 -3.94 -3.82
C PRO A 31 22.01 -4.82 -2.61
N PHE A 32 22.90 -4.32 -1.76
CA PHE A 32 23.21 -4.96 -0.48
C PHE A 32 22.03 -4.83 0.50
N GLY A 33 21.93 -5.79 1.40
CA GLY A 33 20.92 -5.82 2.47
C GLY A 33 19.89 -6.92 2.30
N MET A 34 19.09 -7.07 3.35
CA MET A 34 18.04 -8.10 3.40
C MET A 34 16.72 -7.61 2.82
N ASP A 35 16.38 -6.33 3.05
CA ASP A 35 15.08 -5.73 2.69
C ASP A 35 15.04 -5.30 1.23
N VAL A 36 15.28 -6.25 0.34
CA VAL A 36 15.29 -6.05 -1.11
C VAL A 36 14.06 -6.70 -1.72
N LEU A 37 13.30 -5.92 -2.47
CA LEU A 37 12.20 -6.41 -3.29
C LEU A 37 12.65 -6.48 -4.75
N LYS A 38 12.41 -7.61 -5.42
CA LYS A 38 12.59 -7.74 -6.86
C LYS A 38 11.23 -7.85 -7.53
N TYR A 39 10.96 -6.97 -8.47
CA TYR A 39 9.76 -7.00 -9.30
C TYR A 39 10.15 -6.78 -10.76
N LYS A 40 9.72 -7.69 -11.64
CA LYS A 40 10.22 -7.76 -13.01
C LYS A 40 11.75 -7.87 -12.99
N ASP A 41 12.45 -7.07 -13.76
CA ASP A 41 13.91 -7.11 -13.89
C ASP A 41 14.63 -6.07 -13.01
N LYS A 42 13.93 -5.49 -12.04
CA LYS A 42 14.45 -4.42 -11.19
C LYS A 42 14.40 -4.78 -9.71
N TYR A 43 15.31 -4.20 -8.97
CA TYR A 43 15.41 -4.31 -7.52
C TYR A 43 15.04 -2.99 -6.87
N TYR A 44 14.37 -3.08 -5.74
CA TYR A 44 13.86 -1.93 -4.99
C TYR A 44 14.20 -2.05 -3.52
N GLN A 45 14.51 -0.92 -2.90
CA GLN A 45 14.67 -0.80 -1.45
C GLN A 45 13.93 0.43 -0.95
N ILE A 46 13.43 0.35 0.28
CA ILE A 46 12.92 1.53 0.97
C ILE A 46 14.08 2.48 1.26
N SER A 47 13.90 3.75 0.97
CA SER A 47 14.91 4.80 1.07
C SER A 47 14.48 5.91 2.03
N ASP A 48 15.43 6.53 2.70
CA ASP A 48 15.22 7.75 3.50
C ASP A 48 14.82 8.95 2.65
N GLN A 49 15.13 8.92 1.36
CA GLN A 49 14.69 9.93 0.41
C GLN A 49 13.23 9.67 0.03
N ARG A 50 12.34 10.49 0.56
CA ARG A 50 10.92 10.41 0.24
C ARG A 50 10.68 10.62 -1.25
N ILE A 51 9.69 9.90 -1.77
CA ILE A 51 9.15 10.21 -3.10
C ILE A 51 8.63 11.65 -3.07
N PRO A 52 9.03 12.50 -4.02
CA PRO A 52 8.49 13.85 -4.12
C PRO A 52 6.97 13.84 -4.17
N TYR A 53 6.35 14.84 -3.55
CA TYR A 53 4.90 14.98 -3.59
C TYR A 53 4.39 14.90 -5.03
N ARG A 54 3.41 14.03 -5.24
CA ARG A 54 2.71 13.89 -6.50
C ARG A 54 1.22 14.04 -6.30
N ARG A 55 0.64 14.92 -7.11
CA ARG A 55 -0.81 15.10 -7.15
C ARG A 55 -1.52 13.83 -7.65
N ASP A 56 -0.93 13.19 -8.64
CA ASP A 56 -1.40 11.92 -9.19
C ASP A 56 -0.41 10.79 -8.85
N LYS A 57 -0.82 9.91 -7.97
CA LYS A 57 -0.02 8.76 -7.51
C LYS A 57 0.01 7.61 -8.51
N THR A 58 -0.71 7.72 -9.63
CA THR A 58 -0.81 6.69 -10.66
C THR A 58 0.06 6.94 -11.90
N GLU A 59 0.86 8.03 -11.87
CA GLU A 59 1.72 8.40 -13.01
C GLU A 59 2.82 7.39 -13.30
N ASP A 60 3.30 6.70 -12.27
CA ASP A 60 4.33 5.67 -12.39
C ASP A 60 4.09 4.51 -11.39
N ASP A 61 4.96 3.51 -11.39
CA ASP A 61 4.81 2.31 -10.58
C ASP A 61 5.30 2.46 -9.12
N ARG A 62 5.81 3.61 -8.70
CA ARG A 62 6.42 3.75 -7.35
C ARG A 62 5.45 3.43 -6.23
N PHE A 63 4.22 3.94 -6.28
CA PHE A 63 3.21 3.65 -5.28
C PHE A 63 2.74 2.19 -5.31
N PHE A 64 2.76 1.57 -6.50
CA PHE A 64 2.51 0.15 -6.62
C PHE A 64 3.63 -0.69 -5.96
N ILE A 65 4.89 -0.32 -6.19
CA ILE A 65 6.03 -0.99 -5.54
C ILE A 65 5.98 -0.84 -4.02
N LEU A 66 5.67 0.35 -3.49
CA LEU A 66 5.44 0.55 -2.05
C LEU A 66 4.30 -0.34 -1.53
N THR A 67 3.26 -0.55 -2.33
CA THR A 67 2.16 -1.47 -1.99
C THR A 67 2.65 -2.93 -1.92
N LEU A 68 3.55 -3.36 -2.81
CA LEU A 68 4.13 -4.71 -2.74
C LEU A 68 4.94 -4.91 -1.45
N PHE A 69 5.73 -3.91 -1.02
CA PHE A 69 6.39 -3.94 0.30
C PHE A 69 5.38 -4.07 1.44
N GLY A 70 4.32 -3.26 1.40
CA GLY A 70 3.26 -3.30 2.41
C GLY A 70 2.56 -4.65 2.46
N ILE A 71 2.19 -5.22 1.32
CA ILE A 71 1.54 -6.53 1.24
C ILE A 71 2.45 -7.63 1.80
N ALA A 72 3.73 -7.65 1.43
CA ALA A 72 4.68 -8.63 1.93
C ALA A 72 4.86 -8.51 3.46
N ASN A 73 5.00 -7.29 3.99
CA ASN A 73 5.12 -7.04 5.42
C ASN A 73 3.86 -7.49 6.19
N GLU A 74 2.64 -7.22 5.69
CA GLU A 74 1.41 -7.69 6.31
C GLU A 74 1.28 -9.22 6.29
N ILE A 75 1.66 -9.87 5.19
CA ILE A 75 1.67 -11.33 5.08
C ILE A 75 2.64 -11.94 6.10
N GLU A 76 3.84 -11.35 6.24
CA GLU A 76 4.82 -11.81 7.23
C GLU A 76 4.34 -11.57 8.67
N ALA A 77 3.82 -10.38 8.97
CA ALA A 77 3.34 -10.02 10.30
C ALA A 77 2.16 -10.88 10.77
N THR A 78 1.33 -11.35 9.84
CA THR A 78 0.16 -12.19 10.13
C THR A 78 0.42 -13.70 10.03
N GLY A 79 1.61 -14.10 9.57
CA GLY A 79 1.92 -15.50 9.28
C GLY A 79 1.04 -16.10 8.17
N SER A 80 0.49 -15.27 7.30
CA SER A 80 -0.49 -15.68 6.26
C SER A 80 0.16 -16.14 4.95
N TYR A 81 1.48 -16.34 4.94
CA TYR A 81 2.15 -16.82 3.76
C TYR A 81 1.72 -18.24 3.42
N VAL A 82 1.32 -18.45 2.18
CA VAL A 82 1.03 -19.76 1.61
C VAL A 82 1.73 -19.90 0.25
N PRO A 83 2.18 -21.10 -0.13
CA PRO A 83 2.63 -21.36 -1.50
C PRO A 83 1.48 -21.14 -2.49
N GLY A 84 1.78 -20.52 -3.63
CA GLY A 84 0.79 -20.22 -4.66
C GLY A 84 0.28 -18.79 -4.62
N ILE A 85 -0.91 -18.56 -5.19
CA ILE A 85 -1.46 -17.21 -5.34
C ILE A 85 -2.20 -16.81 -4.07
N ILE A 86 -1.71 -15.75 -3.42
CA ILE A 86 -2.37 -15.13 -2.27
C ILE A 86 -3.37 -14.09 -2.79
N ARG A 87 -4.65 -14.28 -2.49
CA ARG A 87 -5.71 -13.36 -2.87
C ARG A 87 -5.82 -12.22 -1.89
N VAL A 88 -5.69 -10.98 -2.41
CA VAL A 88 -5.68 -9.75 -1.63
C VAL A 88 -6.89 -8.90 -1.97
N GLN A 89 -7.62 -8.47 -0.96
CA GLN A 89 -8.54 -7.34 -1.01
C GLN A 89 -7.78 -6.13 -0.44
N LEU A 90 -7.61 -5.09 -1.24
CA LEU A 90 -6.79 -3.94 -0.90
C LEU A 90 -7.67 -2.75 -0.55
N ALA A 91 -7.47 -2.17 0.63
CA ALA A 91 -8.05 -0.89 1.03
C ALA A 91 -6.96 0.19 1.00
N VAL A 92 -7.20 1.26 0.24
CA VAL A 92 -6.24 2.36 0.07
C VAL A 92 -6.91 3.70 0.36
N GLY A 93 -6.10 4.72 0.69
CA GLY A 93 -6.56 6.06 0.99
C GLY A 93 -6.03 7.12 0.04
N LEU A 94 -6.88 8.10 -0.28
CA LEU A 94 -6.50 9.32 -0.99
C LEU A 94 -6.81 10.55 -0.13
N PRO A 95 -5.98 11.62 -0.23
CA PRO A 95 -6.32 12.90 0.38
C PRO A 95 -7.72 13.35 -0.08
N PRO A 96 -8.55 13.90 0.82
CA PRO A 96 -9.93 14.33 0.47
C PRO A 96 -9.99 15.26 -0.75
N ALA A 97 -9.02 16.17 -0.88
CA ALA A 97 -8.91 17.09 -2.01
C ALA A 97 -8.73 16.41 -3.38
N HIS A 98 -8.28 15.18 -3.41
CA HIS A 98 -8.02 14.42 -4.64
C HIS A 98 -9.00 13.26 -4.85
N TYR A 99 -9.73 12.89 -3.81
CA TYR A 99 -10.59 11.71 -3.83
C TYR A 99 -11.62 11.76 -4.96
N GLY A 100 -12.40 12.87 -5.05
CA GLY A 100 -13.46 12.99 -6.04
C GLY A 100 -13.00 12.82 -7.49
N ALA A 101 -11.80 13.33 -7.82
CA ALA A 101 -11.28 13.29 -9.19
C ALA A 101 -10.44 12.06 -9.52
N GLN A 102 -9.91 11.35 -8.51
CA GLN A 102 -8.87 10.35 -8.73
C GLN A 102 -9.18 8.95 -8.18
N HIS A 103 -10.24 8.77 -7.38
CA HIS A 103 -10.49 7.48 -6.71
C HIS A 103 -10.68 6.32 -7.69
N GLU A 104 -11.42 6.50 -8.79
CA GLU A 104 -11.62 5.45 -9.80
C GLU A 104 -10.30 5.08 -10.50
N LYS A 105 -9.52 6.08 -10.88
CA LYS A 105 -8.21 5.88 -11.49
C LYS A 105 -7.26 5.15 -10.53
N PHE A 106 -7.32 5.48 -9.25
CA PHE A 106 -6.50 4.86 -8.21
C PHE A 106 -6.91 3.40 -7.95
N ILE A 107 -8.21 3.08 -7.97
CA ILE A 107 -8.71 1.71 -7.93
C ILE A 107 -8.19 0.91 -9.13
N GLN A 108 -8.35 1.44 -10.35
CA GLN A 108 -7.87 0.79 -11.57
C GLN A 108 -6.35 0.60 -11.59
N TYR A 109 -5.60 1.51 -11.01
CA TYR A 109 -4.14 1.43 -10.92
C TYR A 109 -3.66 0.15 -10.23
N PHE A 110 -4.38 -0.32 -9.21
CA PHE A 110 -4.05 -1.55 -8.52
C PHE A 110 -4.74 -2.78 -9.12
N SER A 111 -6.01 -2.68 -9.52
CA SER A 111 -6.82 -3.85 -9.93
C SER A 111 -6.46 -4.42 -11.31
N ARG A 112 -5.91 -3.61 -12.21
CA ARG A 112 -5.63 -4.01 -13.60
C ARG A 112 -4.45 -4.96 -13.80
N ARG A 113 -3.74 -5.36 -12.75
CA ARG A 113 -2.44 -6.01 -12.89
C ARG A 113 -2.46 -7.53 -12.97
N GLY A 114 -3.62 -8.15 -12.70
CA GLY A 114 -3.75 -9.60 -12.65
C GLY A 114 -2.90 -10.24 -11.57
N VAL A 115 -2.32 -11.39 -11.85
CA VAL A 115 -1.38 -12.05 -10.94
C VAL A 115 -0.02 -11.37 -11.01
N VAL A 116 0.46 -10.94 -9.86
CA VAL A 116 1.75 -10.27 -9.70
C VAL A 116 2.70 -11.17 -8.93
N SER A 117 3.86 -11.47 -9.53
CA SER A 117 4.93 -12.23 -8.90
C SER A 117 6.12 -11.33 -8.60
N PHE A 118 6.63 -11.43 -7.39
CA PHE A 118 7.80 -10.69 -6.92
C PHE A 118 8.55 -11.48 -5.85
N THR A 119 9.76 -11.06 -5.52
CA THR A 119 10.48 -11.59 -4.35
C THR A 119 10.72 -10.49 -3.34
N TYR A 120 10.64 -10.82 -2.06
CA TYR A 120 10.98 -9.92 -0.97
C TYR A 120 11.77 -10.68 0.09
N ARG A 121 12.90 -10.13 0.53
CA ARG A 121 13.85 -10.81 1.44
C ARG A 121 14.24 -12.20 0.95
N GLY A 122 14.38 -12.36 -0.37
CA GLY A 122 14.69 -13.65 -1.00
C GLY A 122 13.55 -14.66 -1.05
N LYS A 123 12.37 -14.33 -0.54
CA LYS A 123 11.17 -15.17 -0.53
C LYS A 123 10.27 -14.84 -1.70
N PRO A 124 9.78 -15.83 -2.47
CA PRO A 124 8.89 -15.58 -3.59
C PRO A 124 7.44 -15.33 -3.12
N TYR A 125 6.78 -14.37 -3.74
CA TYR A 125 5.37 -14.06 -3.56
C TYR A 125 4.67 -14.08 -4.90
N SER A 126 3.47 -14.63 -4.94
CA SER A 126 2.51 -14.47 -6.03
C SER A 126 1.21 -13.99 -5.44
N ILE A 127 0.73 -12.85 -5.88
CA ILE A 127 -0.50 -12.24 -5.36
C ILE A 127 -1.48 -11.94 -6.48
N SER A 128 -2.77 -11.94 -6.16
CA SER A 128 -3.83 -11.39 -6.99
C SER A 128 -4.57 -10.34 -6.18
N ILE A 129 -4.63 -9.09 -6.67
CA ILE A 129 -5.46 -8.05 -6.06
C ILE A 129 -6.85 -8.18 -6.68
N ASP A 130 -7.74 -8.89 -5.97
CA ASP A 130 -9.05 -9.25 -6.49
C ASP A 130 -10.07 -8.11 -6.35
N ASP A 131 -9.88 -7.26 -5.34
CA ASP A 131 -10.75 -6.12 -5.08
C ASP A 131 -9.95 -4.96 -4.48
N VAL A 132 -10.34 -3.74 -4.83
CA VAL A 132 -9.71 -2.50 -4.33
C VAL A 132 -10.79 -1.53 -3.88
N ALA A 133 -10.75 -1.19 -2.59
CA ALA A 133 -11.57 -0.13 -2.02
C ALA A 133 -10.73 1.12 -1.78
N CYS A 134 -11.17 2.27 -2.24
CA CYS A 134 -10.51 3.55 -2.03
C CYS A 134 -11.35 4.45 -1.14
N TYR A 135 -10.74 5.02 -0.09
CA TYR A 135 -11.41 5.88 0.89
C TYR A 135 -10.70 7.24 1.00
N PRO A 136 -11.43 8.31 1.34
CA PRO A 136 -10.80 9.54 1.80
C PRO A 136 -9.99 9.27 3.08
N GLN A 137 -8.74 9.72 3.15
CA GLN A 137 -7.84 9.45 4.30
C GLN A 137 -8.42 9.92 5.64
N SER A 138 -9.13 11.06 5.66
CA SER A 138 -9.81 11.56 6.85
C SER A 138 -10.99 10.69 7.31
N TYR A 139 -11.62 9.96 6.41
CA TYR A 139 -12.77 9.11 6.73
C TYR A 139 -12.38 7.92 7.62
N ALA A 140 -11.24 7.29 7.33
CA ALA A 140 -10.74 6.17 8.14
C ALA A 140 -10.41 6.62 9.59
N ALA A 141 -9.89 7.84 9.76
CA ALA A 141 -9.65 8.42 11.07
C ALA A 141 -10.95 8.80 11.79
N ALA A 142 -11.94 9.29 11.05
CA ALA A 142 -13.24 9.67 11.61
C ALA A 142 -14.14 8.45 11.92
N ALA A 143 -14.04 7.38 11.15
CA ALA A 143 -14.88 6.20 11.33
C ALA A 143 -14.67 5.53 12.71
N SER A 144 -13.47 5.56 13.24
CA SER A 144 -13.18 5.09 14.59
C SER A 144 -13.79 5.99 15.69
N MET A 145 -14.05 7.26 15.38
CA MET A 145 -14.65 8.24 16.30
C MET A 145 -16.16 8.36 16.13
N LEU A 146 -16.73 7.89 15.02
CA LEU A 146 -18.18 8.01 14.75
C LEU A 146 -19.03 7.30 15.81
N GLN A 147 -18.59 6.17 16.32
CA GLN A 147 -19.29 5.49 17.41
C GLN A 147 -19.29 6.32 18.71
N THR A 148 -18.22 7.07 18.96
CA THR A 148 -18.12 7.97 20.11
C THR A 148 -18.88 9.27 19.89
N LEU A 149 -18.87 9.80 18.66
CA LEU A 149 -19.56 11.06 18.32
C LEU A 149 -21.08 10.91 18.27
N THR A 150 -21.63 9.74 17.97
CA THR A 150 -23.07 9.46 18.00
C THR A 150 -23.62 9.35 19.42
N THR A 151 -22.77 9.23 20.43
CA THR A 151 -23.16 9.19 21.85
C THR A 151 -23.09 10.55 22.56
N VAL A 152 -22.53 11.58 21.90
CA VAL A 152 -22.50 12.95 22.43
C VAL A 152 -23.71 13.71 21.94
N PRO A 153 -24.61 14.20 22.84
CA PRO A 153 -25.70 15.05 22.42
C PRO A 153 -25.12 16.32 21.78
N LEU A 154 -25.50 16.59 20.54
CA LEU A 154 -25.24 17.88 19.92
C LEU A 154 -25.98 18.94 20.74
N ALA A 155 -25.26 19.66 21.58
CA ALA A 155 -25.76 20.89 22.16
C ALA A 155 -25.86 21.93 21.03
N LEU A 156 -27.06 22.25 20.63
CA LEU A 156 -27.39 23.37 19.77
C LEU A 156 -27.17 24.70 20.52
#